data_1b79607ab116ce6aaab2d86760ceb442
#
_entry.id   1b79607ab116ce6aaab2d86760ceb442
#
_cell.length_a   1.000
_cell.length_b   1.000
_cell.length_c   1.000
_cell.angle_alpha   90.00
_cell.angle_beta   90.00
_cell.angle_gamma   90.00
#
_symmetry.space_group_name_H-M   'P 1'
#
loop_
_entity.id
_entity.type
_entity.pdbx_description
1 polymer ?
#
loop_
_entity_poly.entity_id
_entity_poly.type
_entity_poly.pdbx_seq_one_letter_code
_entity_poly.pdbx_strand_id
1 'polypeptide(L)'
;MAFRFWQVGLHIQPHEALAVAVVRGASGWYLQRWWRLPLVQHTINDGHFHDTEQLVAVLQPWSCELPQRHHIHLSFPASRTRQKRFPRPSMSLREREQTAWLTGAMARELDMESAALRFDYSEDALAPAYTVTAAQDKEISSLLTLAKTLGVNVTAITPDACALQRLLPFLSPEQTCLVWRDDTQWLWATRNAWGRKSLTEITHIHDLAAALSLGSEEVAFCAKEGFDPWQAVSIRQPPMPVEGHAFAVALGLALGGMR
;
A
#
# COMPACT_ATOMS: atom_id res chain seq x y z
N MET A 1 11.76 29.93 4.23
CA MET A 1 11.96 28.47 4.27
C MET A 1 10.61 27.83 3.96
N ALA A 2 10.49 27.06 2.88
CA ALA A 2 9.27 26.30 2.60
C ALA A 2 9.13 25.20 3.67
N PHE A 3 8.06 25.25 4.44
CA PHE A 3 7.77 24.22 5.45
C PHE A 3 7.46 22.90 4.71
N ARG A 4 8.29 21.90 4.92
CA ARG A 4 8.15 20.60 4.29
C ARG A 4 7.21 19.74 5.13
N PHE A 5 6.16 19.18 4.50
CA PHE A 5 5.30 18.19 5.12
C PHE A 5 6.03 16.85 5.19
N TRP A 6 5.91 16.16 6.31
CA TRP A 6 6.31 14.77 6.39
C TRP A 6 5.32 13.91 5.62
N GLN A 7 5.83 13.08 4.73
CA GLN A 7 5.06 12.02 4.10
C GLN A 7 5.31 10.76 4.92
N VAL A 8 4.26 10.22 5.52
CA VAL A 8 4.39 9.09 6.45
C VAL A 8 3.61 7.92 5.88
N GLY A 9 4.29 6.83 5.60
CA GLY A 9 3.64 5.56 5.27
C GLY A 9 3.50 4.72 6.54
N LEU A 10 2.29 4.24 6.81
CA LEU A 10 2.00 3.33 7.92
C LEU A 10 1.46 2.01 7.36
N HIS A 11 2.23 0.95 7.56
CA HIS A 11 1.87 -0.43 7.21
C HIS A 11 1.54 -1.20 8.48
N ILE A 12 0.28 -1.60 8.63
CA ILE A 12 -0.21 -2.33 9.79
C ILE A 12 -0.32 -3.81 9.41
N GLN A 13 0.43 -4.66 10.11
CA GLN A 13 0.51 -6.10 9.93
C GLN A 13 -0.05 -6.82 11.18
N PRO A 14 -0.29 -8.15 11.15
CA PRO A 14 -0.85 -8.87 12.30
C PRO A 14 -0.05 -8.76 13.59
N HIS A 15 1.29 -8.65 13.52
CA HIS A 15 2.18 -8.69 14.67
C HIS A 15 2.93 -7.39 14.93
N GLU A 16 2.91 -6.47 13.98
CA GLU A 16 3.60 -5.18 14.11
C GLU A 16 3.00 -4.12 13.18
N ALA A 17 3.21 -2.85 13.52
CA ALA A 17 3.00 -1.75 12.60
C ALA A 17 4.35 -1.10 12.28
N LEU A 18 4.61 -0.89 10.99
CA LEU A 18 5.82 -0.28 10.47
C LEU A 18 5.49 1.09 9.90
N ALA A 19 6.23 2.11 10.33
CA ALA A 19 6.05 3.45 9.80
C ALA A 19 7.37 4.04 9.30
N VAL A 20 7.27 4.80 8.21
CA VAL A 20 8.41 5.53 7.62
C VAL A 20 7.97 6.95 7.32
N ALA A 21 8.73 7.92 7.78
CA ALA A 21 8.54 9.33 7.48
C ALA A 21 9.66 9.83 6.56
N VAL A 22 9.28 10.43 5.44
CA VAL A 22 10.21 11.07 4.49
C VAL A 22 9.75 12.48 4.15
N VAL A 23 10.68 13.30 3.67
CA VAL A 23 10.38 14.60 3.06
C VAL A 23 11.00 14.69 1.69
N ARG A 24 10.33 15.38 0.76
CA ARG A 24 10.88 15.65 -0.55
C ARG A 24 11.90 16.78 -0.47
N GLY A 25 13.12 16.51 -0.88
CA GLY A 25 14.21 17.47 -1.01
C GLY A 25 14.52 17.80 -2.46
N ALA A 26 15.54 18.63 -2.68
CA ALA A 26 15.97 19.02 -4.03
C ALA A 26 16.55 17.83 -4.81
N SER A 27 17.29 16.95 -4.13
CA SER A 27 17.98 15.80 -4.73
C SER A 27 17.28 14.46 -4.52
N GLY A 28 16.04 14.45 -4.03
CA GLY A 28 15.29 13.21 -3.81
C GLY A 28 14.56 13.17 -2.48
N TRP A 29 14.37 11.96 -1.95
CA TRP A 29 13.70 11.72 -0.71
C TRP A 29 14.70 11.65 0.45
N TYR A 30 14.36 12.27 1.57
CA TYR A 30 15.17 12.33 2.79
C TYR A 30 14.43 11.65 3.91
N LEU A 31 15.04 10.61 4.49
CA LEU A 31 14.50 9.94 5.67
C LEU A 31 14.48 10.91 6.84
N GLN A 32 13.35 11.00 7.51
CA GLN A 32 13.19 11.73 8.75
C GLN A 32 13.22 10.78 9.93
N ARG A 33 12.43 9.71 9.86
CA ARG A 33 12.35 8.72 10.94
C ARG A 33 11.71 7.43 10.42
N TRP A 34 11.94 6.35 11.15
CA TRP A 34 11.24 5.08 11.01
C TRP A 34 10.84 4.56 12.38
N TRP A 35 9.76 3.73 12.44
CA TRP A 35 9.27 3.11 13.67
C TRP A 35 8.88 1.67 13.38
N ARG A 36 9.16 0.82 14.36
CA ARG A 36 8.68 -0.56 14.43
C ARG A 36 7.91 -0.68 15.73
N LEU A 37 6.61 -0.92 15.65
CA LEU A 37 5.66 -0.90 16.74
C LEU A 37 5.09 -2.32 16.88
N PRO A 38 5.54 -3.13 17.85
CA PRO A 38 5.02 -4.47 18.03
C PRO A 38 3.54 -4.41 18.46
N LEU A 39 2.72 -5.26 17.84
CA LEU A 39 1.31 -5.42 18.15
C LEU A 39 1.10 -6.70 18.95
N VAL A 40 0.12 -6.67 19.86
CA VAL A 40 -0.27 -7.86 20.62
C VAL A 40 -0.98 -8.82 19.67
N GLN A 41 -0.75 -10.12 19.87
CA GLN A 41 -1.39 -11.17 19.09
C GLN A 41 -2.92 -11.02 19.12
N HIS A 42 -3.56 -11.31 17.99
CA HIS A 42 -5.00 -11.21 17.78
C HIS A 42 -5.59 -9.78 17.67
N THR A 43 -4.80 -8.73 17.75
CA THR A 43 -5.27 -7.35 17.47
C THR A 43 -5.79 -7.23 16.03
N ILE A 44 -5.14 -7.94 15.11
CA ILE A 44 -5.52 -8.02 13.69
C ILE A 44 -5.52 -9.48 13.27
N ASN A 45 -6.60 -9.91 12.64
CA ASN A 45 -6.70 -11.23 12.05
C ASN A 45 -7.30 -11.13 10.65
N ASP A 46 -6.62 -11.71 9.65
CA ASP A 46 -7.01 -11.66 8.24
C ASP A 46 -7.39 -10.24 7.75
N GLY A 47 -6.64 -9.23 8.24
CA GLY A 47 -6.86 -7.82 7.92
C GLY A 47 -8.04 -7.15 8.62
N HIS A 48 -8.73 -7.84 9.52
CA HIS A 48 -9.75 -7.26 10.39
C HIS A 48 -9.16 -6.77 11.72
N PHE A 49 -9.55 -5.58 12.12
CA PHE A 49 -9.23 -5.04 13.45
C PHE A 49 -10.21 -5.60 14.47
N HIS A 50 -9.75 -6.54 15.29
CA HIS A 50 -10.58 -7.13 16.36
C HIS A 50 -10.56 -6.30 17.63
N ASP A 51 -9.43 -5.66 17.93
CA ASP A 51 -9.25 -4.82 19.11
C ASP A 51 -8.71 -3.44 18.71
N THR A 52 -9.63 -2.53 18.40
CA THR A 52 -9.29 -1.16 18.01
C THR A 52 -8.72 -0.36 19.19
N GLU A 53 -9.15 -0.63 20.43
CA GLU A 53 -8.65 0.08 21.61
C GLU A 53 -7.19 -0.25 21.86
N GLN A 54 -6.81 -1.52 21.74
CA GLN A 54 -5.44 -1.95 21.87
C GLN A 54 -4.54 -1.39 20.75
N LEU A 55 -5.06 -1.35 19.51
CA LEU A 55 -4.33 -0.73 18.41
C LEU A 55 -4.12 0.76 18.63
N VAL A 56 -5.13 1.47 19.14
CA VAL A 56 -5.00 2.89 19.54
C VAL A 56 -3.94 3.03 20.63
N ALA A 57 -3.96 2.19 21.67
CA ALA A 57 -2.99 2.26 22.76
C ALA A 57 -1.54 2.13 22.29
N VAL A 58 -1.28 1.25 21.31
CA VAL A 58 0.06 1.07 20.72
C VAL A 58 0.44 2.23 19.80
N LEU A 59 -0.50 2.74 18.99
CA LEU A 59 -0.22 3.78 18.00
C LEU A 59 -0.28 5.20 18.57
N GLN A 60 -0.91 5.43 19.71
CA GLN A 60 -1.05 6.76 20.30
C GLN A 60 0.30 7.42 20.64
N PRO A 61 1.29 6.73 21.27
CA PRO A 61 2.60 7.32 21.52
C PRO A 61 3.31 7.73 20.23
N TRP A 62 3.22 6.86 19.19
CA TRP A 62 3.77 7.15 17.87
C TRP A 62 3.12 8.38 17.23
N SER A 63 1.81 8.50 17.29
CA SER A 63 1.10 9.65 16.69
C SER A 63 1.51 10.99 17.34
N CYS A 64 1.82 10.99 18.64
CA CYS A 64 2.31 12.16 19.35
C CYS A 64 3.73 12.59 18.95
N GLU A 65 4.53 11.71 18.34
CA GLU A 65 5.85 12.03 17.83
C GLU A 65 5.83 12.72 16.45
N LEU A 66 4.69 12.68 15.78
CA LEU A 66 4.56 13.27 14.45
C LEU A 66 4.47 14.80 14.53
N PRO A 67 5.12 15.53 13.62
CA PRO A 67 4.99 16.97 13.57
C PRO A 67 3.56 17.37 13.15
N GLN A 68 3.11 18.56 13.50
CA GLN A 68 1.79 19.06 13.09
C GLN A 68 1.55 19.04 11.58
N ARG A 69 2.63 19.11 10.78
CA ARG A 69 2.57 19.10 9.32
C ARG A 69 3.00 17.73 8.79
N HIS A 70 2.06 16.81 8.76
CA HIS A 70 2.26 15.49 8.18
C HIS A 70 1.07 15.06 7.33
N HIS A 71 1.33 14.14 6.41
CA HIS A 71 0.33 13.42 5.64
C HIS A 71 0.56 11.93 5.85
N ILE A 72 -0.47 11.22 6.30
CA ILE A 72 -0.42 9.77 6.50
C ILE A 72 -0.99 9.06 5.28
N HIS A 73 -0.24 8.09 4.79
CA HIS A 73 -0.67 7.09 3.82
C HIS A 73 -0.77 5.75 4.54
N LEU A 74 -1.99 5.25 4.68
CA LEU A 74 -2.24 3.96 5.34
C LEU A 74 -2.22 2.82 4.34
N SER A 75 -1.67 1.68 4.73
CA SER A 75 -1.87 0.44 4.01
C SER A 75 -3.30 -0.08 4.20
N PHE A 76 -3.80 -0.74 3.18
CA PHE A 76 -4.99 -1.58 3.25
C PHE A 76 -4.64 -2.97 2.69
N PRO A 77 -5.06 -4.08 3.35
CA PRO A 77 -4.68 -5.40 2.89
C PRO A 77 -5.15 -5.70 1.47
N ALA A 78 -4.27 -6.10 0.57
CA ALA A 78 -4.63 -6.51 -0.79
C ALA A 78 -5.60 -7.69 -0.79
N SER A 79 -5.59 -8.54 0.25
CA SER A 79 -6.55 -9.62 0.47
C SER A 79 -8.00 -9.14 0.59
N ARG A 80 -8.20 -7.91 1.02
CA ARG A 80 -9.51 -7.28 1.27
C ARG A 80 -9.95 -6.38 0.12
N THR A 81 -9.14 -6.25 -0.93
CA THR A 81 -9.48 -5.49 -2.13
C THR A 81 -9.97 -6.39 -3.25
N ARG A 82 -10.77 -5.83 -4.13
CA ARG A 82 -11.21 -6.45 -5.38
C ARG A 82 -10.83 -5.56 -6.54
N GLN A 83 -10.14 -6.13 -7.52
CA GLN A 83 -9.80 -5.45 -8.76
C GLN A 83 -10.61 -6.01 -9.90
N LYS A 84 -11.16 -5.11 -10.72
CA LYS A 84 -11.86 -5.47 -11.95
C LYS A 84 -11.53 -4.48 -13.06
N ARG A 85 -11.51 -4.99 -14.28
CA ARG A 85 -11.29 -4.19 -15.47
C ARG A 85 -12.60 -4.09 -16.24
N PHE A 86 -13.02 -2.87 -16.48
CA PHE A 86 -14.25 -2.59 -17.26
C PHE A 86 -13.88 -1.88 -18.56
N PRO A 87 -14.44 -2.32 -19.72
CA PRO A 87 -14.26 -1.59 -20.96
C PRO A 87 -14.87 -0.19 -20.83
N ARG A 88 -14.31 0.79 -21.51
CA ARG A 88 -14.94 2.11 -21.62
C ARG A 88 -16.28 2.00 -22.33
N PRO A 89 -17.32 2.68 -21.82
CA PRO A 89 -18.58 2.79 -22.56
C PRO A 89 -18.35 3.51 -23.89
N SER A 90 -19.12 3.15 -24.90
CA SER A 90 -19.04 3.77 -26.24
C SER A 90 -19.44 5.25 -26.27
N MET A 91 -20.18 5.69 -25.24
CA MET A 91 -20.56 7.10 -25.04
C MET A 91 -19.57 7.82 -24.15
N SER A 92 -19.33 9.11 -24.44
CA SER A 92 -18.56 9.98 -23.55
C SER A 92 -19.39 10.33 -22.31
N LEU A 93 -18.90 9.91 -21.13
CA LEU A 93 -19.52 10.22 -19.84
C LEU A 93 -18.78 11.37 -19.16
N ARG A 94 -19.54 12.25 -18.49
CA ARG A 94 -18.95 13.22 -17.55
C ARG A 94 -18.44 12.50 -16.30
N GLU A 95 -17.50 13.08 -15.58
CA GLU A 95 -16.86 12.47 -14.42
C GLU A 95 -17.86 11.88 -13.40
N ARG A 96 -18.94 12.59 -13.09
CA ARG A 96 -20.02 12.10 -12.21
C ARG A 96 -20.75 10.88 -12.77
N GLU A 97 -21.05 10.91 -14.06
CA GLU A 97 -21.74 9.81 -14.75
C GLU A 97 -20.83 8.59 -14.85
N GLN A 98 -19.54 8.81 -15.12
CA GLN A 98 -18.51 7.79 -15.13
C GLN A 98 -18.36 7.13 -13.77
N THR A 99 -18.26 7.92 -12.71
CA THR A 99 -18.21 7.43 -11.34
C THR A 99 -19.45 6.60 -11.00
N ALA A 100 -20.65 7.10 -11.30
CA ALA A 100 -21.89 6.38 -11.06
C ALA A 100 -21.97 5.07 -11.85
N TRP A 101 -21.53 5.09 -13.12
CA TRP A 101 -21.48 3.90 -13.97
C TRP A 101 -20.52 2.84 -13.43
N LEU A 102 -19.30 3.24 -13.04
CA LEU A 102 -18.30 2.33 -12.44
C LEU A 102 -18.79 1.75 -11.12
N THR A 103 -19.42 2.59 -10.27
CA THR A 103 -20.03 2.13 -9.01
C THR A 103 -21.06 1.04 -9.26
N GLY A 104 -22.00 1.29 -10.18
CA GLY A 104 -23.03 0.33 -10.51
C GLY A 104 -22.49 -0.93 -11.18
N ALA A 105 -21.44 -0.83 -12.01
CA ALA A 105 -20.78 -1.96 -12.63
C ALA A 105 -20.07 -2.84 -11.58
N MET A 106 -19.34 -2.21 -10.67
CA MET A 106 -18.60 -2.92 -9.60
C MET A 106 -19.55 -3.56 -8.59
N ALA A 107 -20.62 -2.86 -8.21
CA ALA A 107 -21.63 -3.36 -7.29
C ALA A 107 -22.32 -4.64 -7.84
N ARG A 108 -22.69 -4.63 -9.12
CA ARG A 108 -23.26 -5.82 -9.80
C ARG A 108 -22.26 -6.98 -9.87
N GLU A 109 -20.98 -6.67 -10.17
CA GLU A 109 -19.93 -7.69 -10.27
C GLU A 109 -19.67 -8.38 -8.94
N LEU A 110 -19.81 -7.65 -7.83
CA LEU A 110 -19.55 -8.15 -6.47
C LEU A 110 -20.82 -8.63 -5.76
N ASP A 111 -21.99 -8.51 -6.39
CA ASP A 111 -23.29 -8.77 -5.77
C ASP A 111 -23.47 -8.03 -4.44
N MET A 112 -23.14 -6.74 -4.46
CA MET A 112 -23.16 -5.86 -3.28
C MET A 112 -23.92 -4.57 -3.56
N GLU A 113 -24.45 -3.94 -2.51
CA GLU A 113 -25.00 -2.60 -2.63
C GLU A 113 -23.89 -1.57 -2.90
N SER A 114 -24.18 -0.61 -3.78
CA SER A 114 -23.23 0.46 -4.14
C SER A 114 -22.75 1.27 -2.93
N ALA A 115 -23.62 1.48 -1.94
CA ALA A 115 -23.28 2.20 -0.72
C ALA A 115 -22.34 1.42 0.22
N ALA A 116 -22.24 0.11 0.06
CA ALA A 116 -21.34 -0.75 0.85
C ALA A 116 -19.90 -0.78 0.30
N LEU A 117 -19.64 -0.09 -0.81
CA LEU A 117 -18.36 -0.09 -1.50
C LEU A 117 -17.70 1.28 -1.46
N ARG A 118 -16.40 1.28 -1.19
CA ARG A 118 -15.45 2.35 -1.56
C ARG A 118 -14.60 1.87 -2.71
N PHE A 119 -14.40 2.70 -3.70
CA PHE A 119 -13.57 2.34 -4.84
C PHE A 119 -12.79 3.54 -5.35
N ASP A 120 -11.72 3.22 -6.04
CA ASP A 120 -10.93 4.14 -6.86
C ASP A 120 -10.72 3.48 -8.22
N TYR A 121 -10.43 4.27 -9.24
CA TYR A 121 -10.18 3.76 -10.58
C TYR A 121 -9.07 4.50 -11.27
N SER A 122 -8.40 3.80 -12.17
CA SER A 122 -7.42 4.36 -13.10
C SER A 122 -7.80 4.03 -14.53
N GLU A 123 -7.46 4.92 -15.44
CA GLU A 123 -7.57 4.68 -16.87
C GLU A 123 -6.33 3.93 -17.34
N ASP A 124 -6.56 2.88 -18.15
CA ASP A 124 -5.48 2.23 -18.86
C ASP A 124 -5.11 3.10 -20.08
N ALA A 125 -3.89 3.62 -20.10
CA ALA A 125 -3.41 4.45 -21.19
C ALA A 125 -3.25 3.69 -22.52
N LEU A 126 -3.11 2.37 -22.45
CA LEU A 126 -2.85 1.50 -23.61
C LEU A 126 -4.11 0.79 -24.12
N ALA A 127 -5.19 0.81 -23.35
CA ALA A 127 -6.44 0.16 -23.72
C ALA A 127 -7.64 0.99 -23.29
N PRO A 128 -8.77 0.94 -24.04
CA PRO A 128 -9.99 1.67 -23.67
C PRO A 128 -10.71 0.99 -22.49
N ALA A 129 -10.08 0.99 -21.33
CA ALA A 129 -10.58 0.32 -20.13
C ALA A 129 -10.30 1.12 -18.87
N TYR A 130 -11.10 0.85 -17.83
CA TYR A 130 -10.89 1.31 -16.46
C TYR A 130 -10.49 0.12 -15.60
N THR A 131 -9.44 0.29 -14.80
CA THR A 131 -9.12 -0.64 -13.71
C THR A 131 -9.69 -0.08 -12.42
N VAL A 132 -10.68 -0.78 -11.86
CA VAL A 132 -11.35 -0.38 -10.62
C VAL A 132 -10.81 -1.23 -9.48
N THR A 133 -10.43 -0.58 -8.38
CA THR A 133 -10.08 -1.22 -7.12
C THR A 133 -11.12 -0.85 -6.08
N ALA A 134 -11.75 -1.84 -5.46
CA ALA A 134 -12.80 -1.65 -4.48
C ALA A 134 -12.51 -2.36 -3.16
N ALA A 135 -13.03 -1.80 -2.08
CA ALA A 135 -13.02 -2.34 -0.73
C ALA A 135 -14.38 -2.12 -0.06
N GLN A 136 -14.66 -2.83 1.03
CA GLN A 136 -15.88 -2.60 1.81
C GLN A 136 -15.80 -1.26 2.53
N ASP A 137 -16.86 -0.45 2.42
CA ASP A 137 -16.91 0.88 3.06
C ASP A 137 -16.70 0.82 4.58
N LYS A 138 -17.28 -0.17 5.24
CA LYS A 138 -17.13 -0.34 6.70
C LYS A 138 -15.66 -0.50 7.14
N GLU A 139 -14.83 -1.17 6.34
CA GLU A 139 -13.41 -1.40 6.67
C GLU A 139 -12.60 -0.11 6.50
N ILE A 140 -12.85 0.60 5.40
CA ILE A 140 -12.22 1.92 5.16
C ILE A 140 -12.67 2.93 6.25
N SER A 141 -13.96 2.93 6.60
CA SER A 141 -14.51 3.79 7.65
C SER A 141 -13.92 3.47 9.03
N SER A 142 -13.63 2.20 9.33
CA SER A 142 -12.94 1.80 10.57
C SER A 142 -11.52 2.36 10.64
N LEU A 143 -10.75 2.30 9.53
CA LEU A 143 -9.41 2.91 9.44
C LEU A 143 -9.46 4.43 9.62
N LEU A 144 -10.43 5.11 9.00
CA LEU A 144 -10.60 6.56 9.14
C LEU A 144 -10.98 6.94 10.56
N THR A 145 -11.78 6.12 11.24
CA THR A 145 -12.14 6.30 12.65
C THR A 145 -10.91 6.15 13.55
N LEU A 146 -10.10 5.11 13.32
CA LEU A 146 -8.81 4.92 14.01
C LEU A 146 -7.91 6.15 13.84
N ALA A 147 -7.75 6.62 12.61
CA ALA A 147 -6.94 7.80 12.31
C ALA A 147 -7.44 9.06 13.03
N LYS A 148 -8.76 9.25 13.08
CA LYS A 148 -9.40 10.36 13.80
C LYS A 148 -9.13 10.27 15.31
N THR A 149 -9.23 9.08 15.89
CA THR A 149 -8.92 8.83 17.32
C THR A 149 -7.47 9.16 17.63
N LEU A 150 -6.54 8.79 16.74
CA LEU A 150 -5.11 9.09 16.87
C LEU A 150 -4.77 10.57 16.59
N GLY A 151 -5.70 11.37 16.09
CA GLY A 151 -5.46 12.77 15.72
C GLY A 151 -4.52 12.96 14.53
N VAL A 152 -4.41 11.96 13.63
CA VAL A 152 -3.52 12.00 12.47
C VAL A 152 -4.25 12.37 11.19
N ASN A 153 -3.55 13.06 10.27
CA ASN A 153 -4.10 13.50 8.99
C ASN A 153 -3.86 12.45 7.89
N VAL A 154 -4.85 11.59 7.66
CA VAL A 154 -4.81 10.58 6.58
C VAL A 154 -5.18 11.23 5.24
N THR A 155 -4.30 11.12 4.28
CA THR A 155 -4.48 11.65 2.91
C THR A 155 -4.76 10.57 1.88
N ALA A 156 -4.33 9.33 2.13
CA ALA A 156 -4.62 8.20 1.27
C ALA A 156 -4.68 6.89 2.05
N ILE A 157 -5.49 5.97 1.55
CA ILE A 157 -5.50 4.55 1.93
C ILE A 157 -5.20 3.76 0.66
N THR A 158 -4.12 2.98 0.68
CA THR A 158 -3.59 2.31 -0.52
C THR A 158 -3.42 0.83 -0.24
N PRO A 159 -3.80 -0.07 -1.15
CA PRO A 159 -3.47 -1.49 -1.02
C PRO A 159 -1.97 -1.71 -0.83
N ASP A 160 -1.60 -2.56 0.12
CA ASP A 160 -0.21 -2.83 0.48
C ASP A 160 0.65 -3.28 -0.72
N ALA A 161 0.13 -4.18 -1.55
CA ALA A 161 0.79 -4.59 -2.79
C ALA A 161 0.95 -3.43 -3.79
N CYS A 162 -0.04 -2.53 -3.90
CA CYS A 162 0.02 -1.36 -4.77
C CYS A 162 1.13 -0.39 -4.35
N ALA A 163 1.41 -0.28 -3.05
CA ALA A 163 2.47 0.57 -2.52
C ALA A 163 3.85 0.19 -3.07
N LEU A 164 4.10 -1.10 -3.34
CA LEU A 164 5.36 -1.59 -3.90
C LEU A 164 5.65 -1.01 -5.29
N GLN A 165 4.64 -0.59 -6.05
CA GLN A 165 4.84 0.05 -7.37
C GLN A 165 5.72 1.29 -7.30
N ARG A 166 5.76 1.97 -6.15
CA ARG A 166 6.58 3.17 -5.94
C ARG A 166 8.08 2.88 -5.84
N LEU A 167 8.44 1.61 -5.64
CA LEU A 167 9.82 1.15 -5.55
C LEU A 167 10.34 0.60 -6.88
N LEU A 168 9.49 0.32 -7.86
CA LEU A 168 9.89 -0.21 -9.17
C LEU A 168 10.95 0.63 -9.91
N PRO A 169 10.91 1.99 -9.86
CA PRO A 169 11.93 2.80 -10.52
C PRO A 169 13.36 2.61 -10.00
N PHE A 170 13.53 1.92 -8.88
CA PHE A 170 14.82 1.67 -8.23
C PHE A 170 15.33 0.25 -8.44
N LEU A 171 14.60 -0.56 -9.21
CA LEU A 171 15.03 -1.89 -9.63
C LEU A 171 16.10 -1.80 -10.73
N SER A 172 16.86 -2.90 -10.94
CA SER A 172 17.71 -3.03 -12.10
C SER A 172 16.88 -3.09 -13.40
N PRO A 173 17.45 -2.70 -14.55
CA PRO A 173 16.70 -2.56 -15.80
C PRO A 173 16.02 -3.86 -16.28
N GLU A 174 16.57 -5.01 -15.92
CA GLU A 174 16.02 -6.33 -16.27
C GLU A 174 14.83 -6.71 -15.39
N GLN A 175 14.70 -6.09 -14.22
CA GLN A 175 13.67 -6.42 -13.23
C GLN A 175 12.41 -5.59 -13.47
N THR A 176 11.29 -6.24 -13.64
CA THR A 176 9.99 -5.63 -13.94
C THR A 176 8.96 -5.85 -12.83
N CYS A 177 9.24 -6.76 -11.90
CA CYS A 177 8.36 -7.12 -10.80
C CYS A 177 9.12 -7.04 -9.47
N LEU A 178 8.52 -6.37 -8.48
CA LEU A 178 8.98 -6.38 -7.11
C LEU A 178 8.08 -7.28 -6.27
N VAL A 179 8.69 -8.17 -5.51
CA VAL A 179 8.02 -9.09 -4.60
C VAL A 179 8.47 -8.82 -3.17
N TRP A 180 7.54 -8.81 -2.27
CA TRP A 180 7.75 -8.76 -0.82
C TRP A 180 6.92 -9.86 -0.15
N ARG A 181 7.38 -10.36 1.00
CA ARG A 181 6.72 -11.46 1.71
C ARG A 181 6.56 -11.14 3.19
N ASP A 182 5.36 -11.41 3.73
CA ASP A 182 5.13 -11.58 5.16
C ASP A 182 5.03 -13.07 5.54
N ASP A 183 4.55 -13.36 6.76
CA ASP A 183 4.42 -14.73 7.27
C ASP A 183 3.29 -15.54 6.59
N THR A 184 2.41 -14.91 5.84
CA THR A 184 1.17 -15.50 5.32
C THR A 184 1.04 -15.42 3.80
N GLN A 185 1.66 -14.45 3.17
CA GLN A 185 1.44 -14.13 1.77
C GLN A 185 2.63 -13.48 1.09
N TRP A 186 2.64 -13.61 -0.23
CA TRP A 186 3.43 -12.82 -1.16
C TRP A 186 2.64 -11.60 -1.59
N LEU A 187 3.24 -10.44 -1.54
CA LEU A 187 2.79 -9.23 -2.23
C LEU A 187 3.69 -9.01 -3.44
N TRP A 188 3.12 -8.70 -4.56
CA TRP A 188 3.86 -8.43 -5.79
C TRP A 188 3.32 -7.21 -6.51
N ALA A 189 4.19 -6.51 -7.22
CA ALA A 189 3.83 -5.37 -8.04
C ALA A 189 4.68 -5.31 -9.31
N THR A 190 4.02 -5.03 -10.42
CA THR A 190 4.60 -4.61 -11.70
C THR A 190 4.13 -3.20 -12.01
N ARG A 191 4.60 -2.61 -13.11
CA ARG A 191 4.18 -1.26 -13.53
C ARG A 191 2.66 -1.12 -13.68
N ASN A 192 1.99 -2.15 -14.19
CA ASN A 192 0.59 -2.09 -14.59
C ASN A 192 -0.34 -2.95 -13.73
N ALA A 193 0.22 -3.75 -12.83
CA ALA A 193 -0.56 -4.67 -12.00
C ALA A 193 0.11 -4.87 -10.64
N TRP A 194 -0.70 -5.25 -9.68
CA TRP A 194 -0.25 -5.65 -8.36
C TRP A 194 -1.21 -6.68 -7.78
N GLY A 195 -0.78 -7.42 -6.80
CA GLY A 195 -1.63 -8.41 -6.17
C GLY A 195 -0.93 -9.18 -5.05
N ARG A 196 -1.63 -10.24 -4.62
CA ARG A 196 -1.11 -11.14 -3.60
C ARG A 196 -1.25 -12.60 -4.01
N LYS A 197 -0.47 -13.45 -3.38
CA LYS A 197 -0.63 -14.91 -3.38
C LYS A 197 -0.40 -15.45 -1.98
N SER A 198 -1.22 -16.42 -1.56
CA SER A 198 -1.04 -17.07 -0.26
C SER A 198 0.22 -17.95 -0.26
N LEU A 199 0.92 -18.01 0.88
CA LEU A 199 2.03 -18.96 1.05
C LEU A 199 1.56 -20.42 1.06
N THR A 200 0.27 -20.67 1.31
CA THR A 200 -0.32 -22.01 1.18
C THR A 200 -0.52 -22.42 -0.28
N GLU A 201 -0.67 -21.46 -1.19
CA GLU A 201 -0.82 -21.70 -2.64
C GLU A 201 0.55 -21.77 -3.33
N ILE A 202 1.46 -20.87 -2.95
CA ILE A 202 2.78 -20.71 -3.57
C ILE A 202 3.83 -20.57 -2.46
N THR A 203 4.69 -21.58 -2.31
CA THR A 203 5.72 -21.61 -1.26
C THR A 203 7.04 -20.97 -1.71
N HIS A 204 7.36 -21.02 -3.01
CA HIS A 204 8.63 -20.55 -3.52
C HIS A 204 8.47 -19.41 -4.52
N ILE A 205 9.45 -18.51 -4.55
CA ILE A 205 9.45 -17.34 -5.45
C ILE A 205 9.47 -17.73 -6.93
N HIS A 206 10.07 -18.87 -7.29
CA HIS A 206 10.05 -19.36 -8.67
C HIS A 206 8.66 -19.73 -9.16
N ASP A 207 7.85 -20.33 -8.27
CA ASP A 207 6.46 -20.69 -8.56
C ASP A 207 5.62 -19.42 -8.71
N LEU A 208 5.93 -18.39 -7.93
CA LEU A 208 5.29 -17.09 -8.05
C LEU A 208 5.62 -16.43 -9.40
N ALA A 209 6.90 -16.43 -9.80
CA ALA A 209 7.33 -15.90 -11.09
C ALA A 209 6.62 -16.61 -12.25
N ALA A 210 6.59 -17.96 -12.21
CA ALA A 210 5.85 -18.76 -13.20
C ALA A 210 4.35 -18.44 -13.23
N ALA A 211 3.71 -18.30 -12.05
CA ALA A 211 2.30 -17.94 -11.95
C ALA A 211 1.99 -16.53 -12.49
N LEU A 212 2.97 -15.64 -12.50
CA LEU A 212 2.90 -14.30 -13.09
C LEU A 212 3.35 -14.25 -14.55
N SER A 213 3.77 -15.38 -15.12
CA SER A 213 4.34 -15.49 -16.48
C SER A 213 5.59 -14.61 -16.67
N LEU A 214 6.45 -14.57 -15.65
CA LEU A 214 7.71 -13.83 -15.62
C LEU A 214 8.91 -14.78 -15.55
N GLY A 215 10.04 -14.37 -16.13
CA GLY A 215 11.32 -15.00 -15.89
C GLY A 215 11.83 -14.73 -14.46
N SER A 216 12.62 -15.62 -13.90
CA SER A 216 13.17 -15.45 -12.55
C SER A 216 14.06 -14.20 -12.44
N GLU A 217 14.74 -13.82 -13.51
CA GLU A 217 15.57 -12.62 -13.63
C GLU A 217 14.75 -11.32 -13.64
N GLU A 218 13.48 -11.38 -14.05
CA GLU A 218 12.58 -10.22 -14.04
C GLU A 218 12.03 -9.90 -12.66
N VAL A 219 12.20 -10.80 -11.68
CA VAL A 219 11.62 -10.68 -10.33
C VAL A 219 12.68 -10.25 -9.34
N ALA A 220 12.49 -9.08 -8.74
CA ALA A 220 13.27 -8.62 -7.60
C ALA A 220 12.57 -9.05 -6.30
N PHE A 221 13.30 -9.70 -5.41
CA PHE A 221 12.79 -10.03 -4.08
C PHE A 221 13.31 -9.04 -3.05
N CYS A 222 12.38 -8.39 -2.36
CA CYS A 222 12.70 -7.51 -1.25
C CYS A 222 12.96 -8.36 0.01
N ALA A 223 14.23 -8.66 0.26
CA ALA A 223 14.72 -9.51 1.33
C ALA A 223 16.10 -9.02 1.79
N LYS A 224 16.64 -9.66 2.84
CA LYS A 224 17.94 -9.28 3.42
C LYS A 224 19.09 -9.31 2.41
N GLU A 225 19.10 -10.29 1.50
CA GLU A 225 20.13 -10.47 0.46
C GLU A 225 19.60 -10.14 -0.94
N GLY A 226 18.47 -9.41 -1.02
CA GLY A 226 17.82 -9.03 -2.27
C GLY A 226 17.75 -7.52 -2.46
N PHE A 227 16.64 -7.06 -3.01
CA PHE A 227 16.39 -5.64 -3.21
C PHE A 227 16.27 -4.90 -1.87
N ASP A 228 17.09 -3.87 -1.68
CA ASP A 228 17.01 -2.95 -0.53
C ASP A 228 16.07 -1.78 -0.85
N PRO A 229 14.88 -1.68 -0.23
CA PRO A 229 13.92 -0.62 -0.51
C PRO A 229 14.46 0.79 -0.16
N TRP A 230 15.45 0.86 0.74
CA TRP A 230 16.05 2.12 1.13
C TRP A 230 16.88 2.77 0.01
N GLN A 231 17.13 2.08 -1.10
CA GLN A 231 17.70 2.71 -2.30
C GLN A 231 16.83 3.85 -2.84
N ALA A 232 15.53 3.84 -2.54
CA ALA A 232 14.62 4.93 -2.89
C ALA A 232 14.83 6.22 -2.09
N VAL A 233 15.66 6.17 -1.03
CA VAL A 233 15.94 7.32 -0.15
C VAL A 233 17.35 7.84 -0.39
N SER A 234 17.44 9.09 -0.83
CA SER A 234 18.71 9.72 -1.19
C SER A 234 19.58 10.07 0.04
N ILE A 235 18.95 10.48 1.14
CA ILE A 235 19.65 10.77 2.39
C ILE A 235 19.04 9.94 3.50
N ARG A 236 19.86 9.05 4.05
CA ARG A 236 19.50 8.14 5.15
C ARG A 236 20.14 8.66 6.44
N GLN A 237 19.38 8.63 7.53
CA GLN A 237 19.89 9.01 8.85
C GLN A 237 20.07 7.74 9.70
N PRO A 238 21.29 7.42 10.13
CA PRO A 238 21.52 6.32 11.08
C PRO A 238 20.86 6.57 12.45
N PRO A 239 20.47 5.51 13.19
CA PRO A 239 20.61 4.12 12.81
C PRO A 239 19.54 3.68 11.80
N MET A 240 19.95 2.87 10.80
CA MET A 240 19.01 2.20 9.90
C MET A 240 18.47 0.92 10.55
N PRO A 241 17.23 0.48 10.20
CA PRO A 241 16.68 -0.75 10.74
C PRO A 241 17.49 -1.97 10.26
N VAL A 242 17.71 -2.92 11.15
CA VAL A 242 18.48 -4.16 10.86
C VAL A 242 17.79 -4.98 9.76
N GLU A 243 16.45 -5.03 9.79
CA GLU A 243 15.62 -5.70 8.78
C GLU A 243 14.97 -4.65 7.87
N GLY A 244 15.79 -3.94 7.11
CA GLY A 244 15.34 -2.83 6.27
C GLY A 244 14.28 -3.23 5.23
N HIS A 245 14.33 -4.46 4.71
CA HIS A 245 13.38 -5.01 3.73
C HIS A 245 11.94 -5.09 4.27
N ALA A 246 11.74 -5.23 5.59
CA ALA A 246 10.41 -5.25 6.19
C ALA A 246 9.64 -3.94 5.96
N PHE A 247 10.35 -2.83 5.78
CA PHE A 247 9.77 -1.50 5.60
C PHE A 247 9.36 -1.18 4.15
N ALA A 248 9.47 -2.13 3.21
CA ALA A 248 9.19 -1.88 1.79
C ALA A 248 7.81 -1.27 1.54
N VAL A 249 6.76 -1.83 2.12
CA VAL A 249 5.39 -1.33 1.98
C VAL A 249 5.24 0.06 2.60
N ALA A 250 5.69 0.24 3.86
CA ALA A 250 5.62 1.53 4.54
C ALA A 250 6.39 2.62 3.78
N LEU A 251 7.56 2.30 3.24
CA LEU A 251 8.32 3.22 2.41
C LEU A 251 7.61 3.53 1.09
N GLY A 252 7.08 2.52 0.40
CA GLY A 252 6.30 2.70 -0.83
C GLY A 252 5.09 3.62 -0.61
N LEU A 253 4.38 3.49 0.52
CA LEU A 253 3.30 4.38 0.93
C LEU A 253 3.80 5.82 1.12
N ALA A 254 4.89 6.01 1.86
CA ALA A 254 5.45 7.35 2.10
C ALA A 254 5.88 8.05 0.80
N LEU A 255 6.39 7.30 -0.18
CA LEU A 255 6.78 7.83 -1.49
C LEU A 255 5.59 8.18 -2.39
N GLY A 256 4.42 7.59 -2.12
CA GLY A 256 3.17 7.80 -2.89
C GLY A 256 2.52 9.17 -2.72
N GLY A 257 2.93 9.97 -1.75
CA GLY A 257 2.28 11.20 -1.29
C GLY A 257 2.34 12.42 -2.17
N MET A 258 2.80 12.32 -3.42
CA MET A 258 2.76 13.44 -4.38
C MET A 258 2.26 12.94 -5.73
N ARG A 259 1.05 13.30 -6.05
CA ARG A 259 0.56 13.48 -7.43
C ARG A 259 0.55 14.94 -7.76
#